data_9555d945756940c6eb1a10f0bf8c7efc
#
_entry.id   9555d945756940c6eb1a10f0bf8c7efc
#
_cell.length_a   1.000
_cell.length_b   1.000
_cell.length_c   1.000
_cell.angle_alpha   90.00
_cell.angle_beta   90.00
_cell.angle_gamma   90.00
#
_symmetry.space_group_name_H-M   'P 1'
#
loop_
_entity.id
_entity.type
_entity.pdbx_description
1 polymer ?
#
loop_
_entity_poly.entity_id
_entity_poly.type
_entity_poly.pdbx_seq_one_letter_code
_entity_poly.pdbx_strand_id
1 'polypeptide(L)'
;MKVAYLFFNGQLRGSKKFYSNLIEKQEGDIYCADGGANIAYQLNLIPKEIYGDLDSIKNEVKDFYAKKNVKFIKFNVEKDYTDSELVLNEIEKKYDKIYANRYSNLIFVSQKEKMFKIEKSYNFSNMKNKKVSFIIFSDKVKDLTLKGFKYDVENLDLTKGETRCVSNIIE
;
A
#
# COMPACT_ATOMS: atom_id res chain seq x y z
N MET A 1 -8.37 10.11 -12.15
CA MET A 1 -8.14 9.09 -11.10
C MET A 1 -7.40 9.76 -9.95
N LYS A 2 -8.02 9.80 -8.77
CA LYS A 2 -7.43 10.40 -7.56
C LYS A 2 -6.59 9.34 -6.82
N VAL A 3 -5.38 9.70 -6.43
CA VAL A 3 -4.43 8.81 -5.76
C VAL A 3 -4.03 9.34 -4.41
N ALA A 4 -3.91 8.46 -3.43
CA ALA A 4 -3.32 8.75 -2.13
C ALA A 4 -2.14 7.81 -1.84
N TYR A 5 -1.16 8.34 -1.12
CA TYR A 5 -0.03 7.61 -0.54
C TYR A 5 -0.13 7.69 0.98
N LEU A 6 -0.24 6.54 1.63
CA LEU A 6 -0.38 6.45 3.08
C LEU A 6 0.85 5.78 3.69
N PHE A 7 1.54 6.50 4.55
CA PHE A 7 2.71 6.01 5.28
C PHE A 7 2.31 5.59 6.69
N PHE A 8 2.53 4.31 6.99
CA PHE A 8 2.38 3.77 8.33
C PHE A 8 3.70 3.76 9.09
N ASN A 9 3.62 3.64 10.41
CA ASN A 9 4.80 3.46 11.25
C ASN A 9 5.58 2.21 10.85
N GLY A 10 6.91 2.27 10.91
CA GLY A 10 7.79 1.18 10.56
C GLY A 10 9.18 1.64 10.12
N GLN A 11 9.91 0.72 9.49
CA GLN A 11 11.22 1.02 8.91
C GLN A 11 11.10 1.31 7.41
N LEU A 12 11.76 2.37 6.96
CA LEU A 12 11.88 2.67 5.53
C LEU A 12 12.71 1.56 4.85
N ARG A 13 12.05 0.71 4.08
CA ARG A 13 12.70 -0.34 3.27
C ARG A 13 12.77 0.11 1.82
N GLY A 14 13.98 0.44 1.37
CA GLY A 14 14.22 0.91 0.00
C GLY A 14 14.91 2.26 -0.06
N SER A 15 15.32 2.67 -1.27
CA SER A 15 15.98 3.95 -1.48
C SER A 15 14.98 5.10 -1.54
N LYS A 16 15.42 6.30 -1.12
CA LYS A 16 14.63 7.53 -1.30
C LYS A 16 14.22 7.73 -2.77
N LYS A 17 15.14 7.47 -3.70
CA LYS A 17 14.91 7.58 -5.14
C LYS A 17 13.76 6.69 -5.63
N PHE A 18 13.61 5.49 -5.07
CA PHE A 18 12.49 4.61 -5.41
C PHE A 18 11.14 5.26 -5.06
N TYR A 19 11.00 5.78 -3.84
CA TYR A 19 9.74 6.39 -3.39
C TYR A 19 9.45 7.72 -4.10
N SER A 20 10.47 8.56 -4.32
CA SER A 20 10.31 9.79 -5.11
C SER A 20 9.81 9.48 -6.51
N ASN A 21 10.46 8.55 -7.22
CA ASN A 21 10.04 8.15 -8.56
C ASN A 21 8.63 7.55 -8.59
N LEU A 22 8.22 6.83 -7.54
CA LEU A 22 6.87 6.27 -7.44
C LEU A 22 5.81 7.37 -7.36
N ILE A 23 6.06 8.38 -6.53
CA ILE A 23 5.14 9.51 -6.29
C ILE A 23 5.13 10.46 -7.48
N GLU A 24 6.28 10.74 -8.09
CA GLU A 24 6.41 11.59 -9.29
C GLU A 24 5.70 10.99 -10.52
N LYS A 25 5.72 9.67 -10.65
CA LYS A 25 5.03 8.98 -11.77
C LYS A 25 3.51 9.07 -11.71
N GLN A 26 2.98 9.24 -10.54
CA GLN A 26 1.55 9.33 -10.34
C GLN A 26 1.27 10.28 -9.18
N GLU A 27 1.01 11.54 -9.52
CA GLU A 27 0.68 12.58 -8.53
C GLU A 27 -0.48 12.15 -7.63
N GLY A 28 -0.33 12.41 -6.31
CA GLY A 28 -1.32 12.04 -5.33
C GLY A 28 -1.11 12.71 -3.98
N ASP A 29 -2.15 12.73 -3.17
CA ASP A 29 -2.10 13.28 -1.81
C ASP A 29 -1.35 12.32 -0.86
N ILE A 30 -0.57 12.87 0.06
CA ILE A 30 0.20 12.12 1.03
C ILE A 30 -0.46 12.21 2.41
N TYR A 31 -0.61 11.06 3.04
CA TYR A 31 -1.15 10.92 4.38
C TYR A 31 -0.18 10.10 5.24
N CYS A 32 -0.19 10.36 6.54
CA CYS A 32 0.59 9.58 7.51
C CYS A 32 -0.30 9.10 8.65
N ALA A 33 -0.10 7.86 9.06
CA ALA A 33 -0.64 7.33 10.29
C ALA A 33 0.49 7.32 11.32
N ASP A 34 0.35 8.12 12.37
CA ASP A 34 1.24 8.24 13.49
C ASP A 34 2.74 8.28 13.09
N GLY A 35 3.58 7.36 13.56
CA GLY A 35 5.01 7.28 13.22
C GLY A 35 5.35 7.19 11.74
N GLY A 36 4.37 6.98 10.85
CA GLY A 36 4.53 7.12 9.40
C GLY A 36 5.00 8.50 8.96
N ALA A 37 4.74 9.53 9.78
CA ALA A 37 5.25 10.88 9.59
C ALA A 37 6.79 10.95 9.61
N ASN A 38 7.46 10.10 10.39
CA ASN A 38 8.91 10.03 10.42
C ASN A 38 9.48 9.53 9.08
N ILE A 39 8.77 8.60 8.43
CA ILE A 39 9.15 8.09 7.09
C ILE A 39 8.97 9.17 6.03
N ALA A 40 7.81 9.84 6.03
CA ALA A 40 7.56 10.95 5.11
C ALA A 40 8.62 12.06 5.27
N TYR A 41 9.02 12.39 6.50
CA TYR A 41 10.10 13.34 6.80
C TYR A 41 11.44 12.90 6.21
N GLN A 42 11.83 11.63 6.41
CA GLN A 42 13.06 11.07 5.81
C GLN A 42 13.06 11.14 4.28
N LEU A 43 11.88 11.07 3.67
CA LEU A 43 11.70 11.15 2.22
C LEU A 43 11.59 12.58 1.69
N ASN A 44 11.63 13.61 2.55
CA ASN A 44 11.38 15.01 2.24
C ASN A 44 9.98 15.28 1.66
N LEU A 45 9.00 14.48 2.07
CA LEU A 45 7.61 14.61 1.65
C LEU A 45 6.83 15.47 2.64
N ILE A 46 5.86 16.23 2.13
CA ILE A 46 4.94 17.01 2.97
C ILE A 46 3.56 16.33 2.93
N PRO A 47 3.12 15.70 4.01
CA PRO A 47 1.78 15.13 4.06
C PRO A 47 0.71 16.21 4.10
N LYS A 48 -0.44 15.91 3.55
CA LYS A 48 -1.63 16.74 3.64
C LYS A 48 -2.19 16.73 5.06
N GLU A 49 -2.23 15.55 5.66
CA GLU A 49 -2.71 15.33 7.02
C GLU A 49 -1.93 14.19 7.69
N ILE A 50 -1.77 14.30 9.01
CA ILE A 50 -1.15 13.28 9.87
C ILE A 50 -2.20 12.89 10.93
N TYR A 51 -2.47 11.61 11.05
CA TYR A 51 -3.50 11.04 11.90
C TYR A 51 -2.88 10.17 13.00
N GLY A 52 -3.50 10.11 14.17
CA GLY A 52 -3.12 9.23 15.26
C GLY A 52 -3.10 9.91 16.62
N ASP A 53 -2.60 9.23 17.64
CA ASP A 53 -2.34 9.82 18.98
C ASP A 53 -1.04 10.63 19.00
N LEU A 54 -0.22 10.48 17.95
CA LEU A 54 1.01 11.21 17.68
C LEU A 54 2.18 10.87 18.65
N ASP A 55 2.09 9.79 19.37
CA ASP A 55 3.10 9.41 20.37
C ASP A 55 4.37 8.85 19.73
N SER A 56 4.27 8.16 18.61
CA SER A 56 5.40 7.58 17.85
C SER A 56 6.10 8.58 16.92
N ILE A 57 5.63 9.82 16.82
CA ILE A 57 6.26 10.85 15.99
C ILE A 57 7.36 11.55 16.78
N LYS A 58 8.56 11.64 16.22
CA LYS A 58 9.67 12.37 16.83
C LYS A 58 9.34 13.87 16.98
N ASN A 59 9.77 14.50 18.08
CA ASN A 59 9.47 15.90 18.34
C ASN A 59 9.97 16.83 17.23
N GLU A 60 11.17 16.61 16.71
CA GLU A 60 11.72 17.36 15.58
C GLU A 60 10.83 17.29 14.32
N VAL A 61 10.19 16.15 14.09
CA VAL A 61 9.29 15.94 12.96
C VAL A 61 7.94 16.62 13.18
N LYS A 62 7.42 16.58 14.41
CA LYS A 62 6.22 17.34 14.79
C LYS A 62 6.42 18.83 14.56
N ASP A 63 7.52 19.37 15.08
CA ASP A 63 7.86 20.79 14.95
C ASP A 63 8.04 21.20 13.48
N PHE A 64 8.70 20.36 12.69
CA PHE A 64 8.89 20.61 11.27
C PHE A 64 7.55 20.71 10.53
N TYR A 65 6.66 19.74 10.72
CA TYR A 65 5.37 19.72 10.04
C TYR A 65 4.40 20.78 10.57
N ALA A 66 4.47 21.10 11.84
CA ALA A 66 3.70 22.22 12.40
C ALA A 66 4.10 23.56 11.74
N LYS A 67 5.41 23.83 11.55
CA LYS A 67 5.91 25.01 10.81
C LYS A 67 5.51 25.02 9.33
N LYS A 68 5.17 23.87 8.75
CA LYS A 68 4.67 23.74 7.37
C LYS A 68 3.15 23.77 7.28
N ASN A 69 2.46 24.08 8.39
CA ASN A 69 0.99 24.09 8.49
C ASN A 69 0.32 22.75 8.11
N VAL A 70 1.02 21.62 8.30
CA VAL A 70 0.45 20.29 8.13
C VAL A 70 -0.58 20.06 9.22
N LYS A 71 -1.74 19.55 8.84
CA LYS A 71 -2.82 19.32 9.79
C LYS A 71 -2.61 18.01 10.55
N PHE A 72 -2.65 18.09 11.88
CA PHE A 72 -2.64 16.93 12.78
C PHE A 72 -4.05 16.63 13.23
N ILE A 73 -4.49 15.38 13.01
CA ILE A 73 -5.83 14.90 13.38
C ILE A 73 -5.64 13.84 14.46
N LYS A 74 -5.97 14.22 15.70
CA LYS A 74 -5.89 13.30 16.83
C LYS A 74 -7.12 12.42 16.91
N PHE A 75 -6.88 11.13 17.12
CA PHE A 75 -7.91 10.18 17.51
C PHE A 75 -7.86 9.94 19.02
N ASN A 76 -9.01 9.79 19.64
CA ASN A 76 -9.08 9.40 21.06
C ASN A 76 -8.62 7.94 21.21
N VAL A 77 -7.78 7.68 22.23
CA VAL A 77 -7.11 6.40 22.50
C VAL A 77 -8.08 5.25 22.86
N GLU A 78 -9.32 5.54 23.23
CA GLU A 78 -10.34 4.55 23.67
C GLU A 78 -11.11 3.90 22.51
N LYS A 79 -10.45 3.53 21.40
CA LYS A 79 -11.14 2.90 20.27
C LYS A 79 -10.53 1.55 19.94
N ASP A 80 -11.40 0.59 19.61
CA ASP A 80 -11.05 -0.77 19.16
C ASP A 80 -10.32 -0.82 17.79
N TYR A 81 -9.98 0.34 17.20
CA TYR A 81 -9.38 0.47 15.88
C TYR A 81 -7.97 1.02 15.94
N THR A 82 -7.08 0.48 15.12
CA THR A 82 -5.72 1.02 14.95
C THR A 82 -5.75 2.36 14.20
N ASP A 83 -4.76 3.24 14.42
CA ASP A 83 -4.63 4.52 13.69
C ASP A 83 -4.61 4.32 12.18
N SER A 84 -3.99 3.24 11.72
CA SER A 84 -3.96 2.84 10.32
C SER A 84 -5.34 2.60 9.72
N GLU A 85 -6.21 1.98 10.49
CA GLU A 85 -7.58 1.64 10.09
C GLU A 85 -8.48 2.89 10.09
N LEU A 86 -8.29 3.76 11.08
CA LEU A 86 -9.01 5.03 11.16
C LEU A 86 -8.67 5.95 9.98
N VAL A 87 -7.39 6.08 9.64
CA VAL A 87 -6.98 6.87 8.47
C VAL A 87 -7.55 6.31 7.18
N LEU A 88 -7.51 4.99 7.01
CA LEU A 88 -8.07 4.36 5.82
C LEU A 88 -9.57 4.63 5.67
N ASN A 89 -10.34 4.50 6.73
CA ASN A 89 -11.78 4.77 6.73
C ASN A 89 -12.09 6.23 6.34
N GLU A 90 -11.21 7.17 6.71
CA GLU A 90 -11.35 8.58 6.35
C GLU A 90 -11.04 8.89 4.88
N ILE A 91 -10.09 8.18 4.28
CA ILE A 91 -9.61 8.51 2.94
C ILE A 91 -10.14 7.57 1.83
N GLU A 92 -10.54 6.32 2.14
CA GLU A 92 -10.91 5.31 1.13
C GLU A 92 -12.03 5.76 0.17
N LYS A 93 -13.00 6.55 0.67
CA LYS A 93 -14.11 7.07 -0.13
C LYS A 93 -13.74 8.25 -1.02
N LYS A 94 -12.55 8.85 -0.80
CA LYS A 94 -12.10 10.07 -1.47
C LYS A 94 -11.16 9.80 -2.64
N TYR A 95 -10.61 8.58 -2.72
CA TYR A 95 -9.55 8.21 -3.67
C TYR A 95 -9.87 6.92 -4.43
N ASP A 96 -9.53 6.90 -5.71
CA ASP A 96 -9.69 5.74 -6.58
C ASP A 96 -8.60 4.69 -6.32
N LYS A 97 -7.43 5.15 -5.86
CA LYS A 97 -6.30 4.31 -5.47
C LYS A 97 -5.62 4.82 -4.21
N ILE A 98 -5.32 3.90 -3.31
CA ILE A 98 -4.53 4.16 -2.12
C ILE A 98 -3.35 3.20 -2.12
N TYR A 99 -2.13 3.74 -2.10
CA TYR A 99 -0.91 2.95 -1.91
C TYR A 99 -0.65 2.81 -0.41
N ALA A 100 -1.20 1.80 0.21
CA ALA A 100 -1.08 1.53 1.65
C ALA A 100 -1.58 0.14 2.08
N ASN A 101 -1.60 -0.09 3.37
CA ASN A 101 -1.83 -1.37 4.03
C ASN A 101 -3.32 -1.63 4.38
N ARG A 102 -4.08 -2.38 3.59
CA ARG A 102 -5.43 -2.98 3.82
C ARG A 102 -6.57 -2.45 2.95
N TYR A 103 -7.46 -3.36 2.44
CA TYR A 103 -8.71 -3.17 1.67
C TYR A 103 -8.61 -3.19 0.13
N SER A 104 -9.74 -3.23 -0.56
CA SER A 104 -9.91 -3.66 -1.95
C SER A 104 -9.15 -2.88 -3.03
N ASN A 105 -8.81 -1.63 -2.79
CA ASN A 105 -8.08 -0.78 -3.76
C ASN A 105 -6.63 -0.54 -3.36
N LEU A 106 -6.09 -1.34 -2.44
CA LEU A 106 -4.76 -1.15 -1.89
C LEU A 106 -3.68 -1.80 -2.74
N ILE A 107 -2.58 -1.10 -2.84
CA ILE A 107 -1.34 -1.60 -3.43
C ILE A 107 -0.24 -1.47 -2.40
N PHE A 108 0.27 -2.60 -1.94
CA PHE A 108 1.49 -2.63 -1.13
C PHE A 108 2.69 -2.50 -2.05
N VAL A 109 3.60 -1.63 -1.73
CA VAL A 109 4.78 -1.44 -2.54
C VAL A 109 6.03 -1.25 -1.69
N SER A 110 7.09 -1.96 -2.07
CA SER A 110 8.45 -1.73 -1.62
C SER A 110 9.35 -1.61 -2.85
N GLN A 111 10.63 -1.33 -2.64
CA GLN A 111 11.59 -1.32 -3.75
C GLN A 111 11.71 -2.69 -4.46
N LYS A 112 11.45 -3.78 -3.74
CA LYS A 112 11.64 -5.14 -4.25
C LYS A 112 10.36 -5.79 -4.75
N GLU A 113 9.21 -5.41 -4.23
CA GLU A 113 7.95 -6.12 -4.45
C GLU A 113 6.73 -5.21 -4.41
N LYS A 114 5.70 -5.64 -5.11
CA LYS A 114 4.40 -5.01 -5.15
C LYS A 114 3.34 -6.09 -4.94
N MET A 115 2.40 -5.85 -4.04
CA MET A 115 1.26 -6.73 -3.81
C MET A 115 -0.05 -5.95 -3.95
N PHE A 116 -1.03 -6.53 -4.59
CA PHE A 116 -2.35 -5.91 -4.80
C PHE A 116 -3.41 -6.99 -5.02
N LYS A 117 -4.66 -6.64 -4.77
CA LYS A 117 -5.79 -7.52 -5.01
C LYS A 117 -6.16 -7.55 -6.49
N ILE A 118 -6.47 -8.72 -7.00
CA ILE A 118 -7.08 -8.93 -8.32
C ILE A 118 -8.49 -9.49 -8.06
N GLU A 119 -9.52 -8.82 -8.58
CA GLU A 119 -10.92 -9.25 -8.40
C GLU A 119 -11.47 -10.01 -9.60
N LYS A 120 -11.06 -9.64 -10.81
CA LYS A 120 -11.56 -10.26 -12.05
C LYS A 120 -10.43 -10.67 -12.96
N SER A 121 -9.73 -9.73 -13.55
CA SER A 121 -8.62 -9.97 -14.45
C SER A 121 -7.54 -8.91 -14.33
N TYR A 122 -6.31 -9.29 -14.64
CA TYR A 122 -5.18 -8.37 -14.64
C TYR A 122 -4.19 -8.75 -15.75
N ASN A 123 -3.73 -7.77 -16.52
CA ASN A 123 -2.70 -7.95 -17.54
C ASN A 123 -1.36 -7.42 -17.04
N PHE A 124 -0.35 -8.27 -17.10
CA PHE A 124 1.04 -7.91 -16.78
C PHE A 124 1.75 -7.45 -18.06
N SER A 125 2.01 -6.16 -18.19
CA SER A 125 2.75 -5.59 -19.32
C SER A 125 4.17 -5.20 -18.92
N ASN A 126 5.15 -5.48 -19.78
CA ASN A 126 6.56 -5.18 -19.56
C ASN A 126 7.15 -5.84 -18.29
N MET A 127 6.71 -7.07 -17.97
CA MET A 127 7.11 -7.79 -16.77
C MET A 127 7.75 -9.16 -17.07
N LYS A 128 8.22 -9.39 -18.30
CA LYS A 128 8.91 -10.64 -18.68
C LYS A 128 10.02 -11.00 -17.69
N ASN A 129 10.11 -12.26 -17.34
CA ASN A 129 11.05 -12.86 -16.37
C ASN A 129 10.84 -12.37 -14.91
N LYS A 130 9.78 -11.65 -14.60
CA LYS A 130 9.45 -11.32 -13.21
C LYS A 130 8.74 -12.47 -12.52
N LYS A 131 9.09 -12.67 -11.24
CA LYS A 131 8.41 -13.63 -10.39
C LYS A 131 7.09 -13.06 -9.89
N VAL A 132 6.03 -13.84 -9.98
CA VAL A 132 4.69 -13.51 -9.47
C VAL A 132 4.19 -14.66 -8.59
N SER A 133 3.51 -14.32 -7.51
CA SER A 133 2.81 -15.27 -6.66
C SER A 133 1.35 -14.87 -6.54
N PHE A 134 0.45 -15.80 -6.78
CA PHE A 134 -0.98 -15.63 -6.56
C PHE A 134 -1.34 -16.29 -5.23
N ILE A 135 -1.79 -15.49 -4.28
CA ILE A 135 -2.15 -15.95 -2.92
C ILE A 135 -3.66 -15.82 -2.76
N ILE A 136 -4.30 -16.90 -2.37
CA ILE A 136 -5.77 -16.97 -2.23
C ILE A 136 -6.15 -16.52 -0.82
N PHE A 137 -6.79 -15.35 -0.73
CA PHE A 137 -7.31 -14.79 0.53
C PHE A 137 -8.81 -15.03 0.72
N SER A 138 -9.56 -15.21 -0.38
CA SER A 138 -10.97 -15.63 -0.34
C SER A 138 -11.08 -17.11 0.00
N ASP A 139 -12.22 -17.55 0.50
CA ASP A 139 -12.42 -18.96 0.83
C ASP A 139 -12.26 -19.86 -0.40
N LYS A 140 -12.68 -19.37 -1.56
CA LYS A 140 -12.53 -20.07 -2.85
C LYS A 140 -12.35 -19.08 -4.01
N VAL A 141 -11.49 -19.46 -4.97
CA VAL A 141 -11.40 -18.87 -6.31
C VAL A 141 -11.79 -19.94 -7.31
N LYS A 142 -12.71 -19.64 -8.21
CA LYS A 142 -13.15 -20.54 -9.28
C LYS A 142 -12.60 -20.10 -10.62
N ASP A 143 -12.37 -21.06 -11.49
CA ASP A 143 -12.02 -20.88 -12.91
C ASP A 143 -10.78 -19.97 -13.10
N LEU A 144 -9.79 -20.04 -12.19
CA LEU A 144 -8.56 -19.29 -12.35
C LEU A 144 -7.82 -19.73 -13.61
N THR A 145 -7.55 -18.76 -14.48
CA THR A 145 -6.76 -18.99 -15.70
C THR A 145 -5.55 -18.05 -15.70
N LEU A 146 -4.37 -18.61 -15.83
CA LEU A 146 -3.10 -17.89 -15.99
C LEU A 146 -2.52 -18.25 -17.35
N LYS A 147 -2.27 -17.24 -18.20
CA LYS A 147 -1.68 -17.40 -19.54
C LYS A 147 -0.46 -16.50 -19.70
N GLY A 148 0.59 -17.04 -20.34
CA GLY A 148 1.86 -16.34 -20.52
C GLY A 148 2.77 -16.42 -19.29
N PHE A 149 2.65 -17.52 -18.55
CA PHE A 149 3.49 -17.85 -17.40
C PHE A 149 4.23 -19.16 -17.64
N LYS A 150 5.36 -19.36 -17.00
CA LYS A 150 6.09 -20.62 -17.04
C LYS A 150 5.22 -21.82 -16.62
N TYR A 151 4.30 -21.59 -15.70
CA TYR A 151 3.31 -22.58 -15.26
C TYR A 151 1.91 -22.00 -15.51
N ASP A 152 1.45 -22.17 -16.75
CA ASP A 152 0.09 -21.81 -17.13
C ASP A 152 -0.93 -22.73 -16.47
N VAL A 153 -2.08 -22.18 -16.13
CA VAL A 153 -3.22 -22.96 -15.64
C VAL A 153 -4.50 -22.49 -16.33
N GLU A 154 -5.44 -23.38 -16.48
CA GLU A 154 -6.75 -23.09 -17.08
C GLU A 154 -7.86 -23.70 -16.25
N ASN A 155 -8.89 -22.88 -15.97
CA ASN A 155 -10.09 -23.28 -15.21
C ASN A 155 -9.76 -23.98 -13.86
N LEU A 156 -8.74 -23.47 -13.15
CA LEU A 156 -8.30 -24.04 -11.88
C LEU A 156 -9.11 -23.48 -10.72
N ASP A 157 -9.75 -24.39 -9.96
CA ASP A 157 -10.36 -24.06 -8.68
C ASP A 157 -9.31 -24.13 -7.57
N LEU A 158 -9.26 -23.10 -6.72
CA LEU A 158 -8.37 -23.03 -5.57
C LEU A 158 -9.14 -22.62 -4.32
N THR A 159 -8.74 -23.17 -3.18
CA THR A 159 -9.23 -22.79 -1.86
C THR A 159 -8.18 -22.02 -1.06
N LYS A 160 -8.63 -21.34 -0.02
CA LYS A 160 -7.75 -20.58 0.87
C LYS A 160 -6.63 -21.46 1.43
N GLY A 161 -5.39 -20.96 1.34
CA GLY A 161 -4.21 -21.67 1.82
C GLY A 161 -3.52 -22.56 0.79
N GLU A 162 -4.13 -22.82 -0.38
CA GLU A 162 -3.44 -23.52 -1.47
C GLU A 162 -2.36 -22.63 -2.09
N THR A 163 -1.20 -23.24 -2.38
CA THR A 163 0.02 -22.55 -2.85
C THR A 163 0.40 -22.87 -4.29
N ARG A 164 -0.49 -23.47 -5.04
CA ARG A 164 -0.23 -24.01 -6.39
C ARG A 164 0.24 -22.95 -7.39
N CYS A 165 -0.16 -21.71 -7.21
CA CYS A 165 0.21 -20.59 -8.11
C CYS A 165 1.24 -19.64 -7.50
N VAL A 166 2.04 -20.11 -6.52
CA VAL A 166 3.11 -19.34 -5.88
C VAL A 166 4.41 -19.50 -6.67
N SER A 167 5.20 -18.42 -6.75
CA SER A 167 6.52 -18.39 -7.42
C SER A 167 6.50 -18.71 -8.92
N ASN A 168 5.46 -18.32 -9.62
CA ASN A 168 5.38 -18.40 -11.08
C ASN A 168 6.25 -17.31 -11.75
N ILE A 169 6.54 -17.45 -13.03
CA ILE A 169 7.38 -16.53 -13.80
C ILE A 169 6.60 -16.09 -15.04
N ILE A 170 6.61 -14.79 -15.35
CA ILE A 170 6.01 -14.23 -16.56
C ILE A 170 6.95 -14.47 -17.75
N GLU A 171 6.45 -15.05 -18.85
CA GLU A 171 7.17 -15.34 -20.10
C GLU A 171 7.03 -14.26 -21.19
#